data_97afaf4c6d04cd4eb560945c79257b4e
#
_entry.id   97afaf4c6d04cd4eb560945c79257b4e
#
_cell.length_a   1.000
_cell.length_b   1.000
_cell.length_c   1.000
_cell.angle_alpha   90.00
_cell.angle_beta   90.00
_cell.angle_gamma   90.00
#
_symmetry.space_group_name_H-M   'P 1'
#
loop_
_entity.id
_entity.type
_entity.pdbx_description
1 polymer ?
#
loop_
_entity_poly.entity_id
_entity_poly.type
_entity_poly.pdbx_seq_one_letter_code
_entity_poly.pdbx_strand_id
1 'polypeptide(L)'
;YRQGEKLLKSGREKRLASDHSITVRGNQWFDHASEKGGCAIDFVQMFYGKSFPDAVTMLLNGEQGQAYHPSEQRRPEPPKPFVLPEPHSDMRRVYAYLTKTRCIDREVVSFFAKAKMLYEDSKYHNAVFVGFDQDGIARHAHKRGTYTQGEPFKGNIDSCDPRYSFHYTGQSDTVYVFEAPIDL
;
A
#
# COMPACT_ATOMS: atom_id res chain seq x y z
N TYR A 1 -29.48 -8.76 8.08
CA TYR A 1 -29.80 -9.98 8.86
C TYR A 1 -30.79 -10.83 8.07
N ARG A 2 -30.76 -12.16 8.21
CA ARG A 2 -31.86 -13.01 7.73
C ARG A 2 -33.15 -12.52 8.37
N GLN A 3 -34.20 -12.30 7.60
CA GLN A 3 -35.51 -11.87 8.13
C GLN A 3 -35.96 -12.81 9.25
N GLY A 4 -36.19 -12.28 10.46
CA GLY A 4 -36.60 -13.08 11.62
C GLY A 4 -35.47 -13.71 12.42
N GLU A 5 -34.20 -13.56 12.01
CA GLU A 5 -33.06 -14.10 12.74
C GLU A 5 -32.80 -13.33 14.05
N LYS A 6 -32.64 -14.08 15.14
CA LYS A 6 -32.30 -13.50 16.45
C LYS A 6 -30.80 -13.50 16.66
N LEU A 7 -30.30 -12.41 17.23
CA LEU A 7 -28.91 -12.29 17.67
C LEU A 7 -28.81 -12.52 19.18
N LEU A 8 -28.04 -13.51 19.58
CA LEU A 8 -27.77 -13.82 20.97
C LEU A 8 -26.48 -13.10 21.40
N LYS A 9 -26.50 -12.51 22.59
CA LYS A 9 -25.31 -11.84 23.13
C LYS A 9 -24.28 -12.90 23.59
N SER A 10 -23.05 -12.76 23.15
CA SER A 10 -21.91 -13.62 23.51
C SER A 10 -20.68 -12.75 23.82
N GLY A 11 -20.53 -12.34 25.06
CA GLY A 11 -19.46 -11.43 25.49
C GLY A 11 -19.55 -10.07 24.80
N ARG A 12 -18.51 -9.71 24.03
CA ARG A 12 -18.43 -8.45 23.25
C ARG A 12 -19.06 -8.57 21.85
N GLU A 13 -19.49 -9.77 21.45
CA GLU A 13 -20.01 -10.09 20.12
C GLU A 13 -21.47 -10.57 20.24
N LYS A 14 -22.11 -10.71 19.08
CA LYS A 14 -23.41 -11.33 18.96
C LYS A 14 -23.29 -12.56 18.08
N ARG A 15 -24.07 -13.61 18.34
CA ARG A 15 -24.13 -14.84 17.53
C ARG A 15 -25.50 -15.01 16.91
N LEU A 16 -25.57 -15.60 15.73
CA LEU A 16 -26.84 -15.99 15.15
C LEU A 16 -27.47 -17.10 16.01
N ALA A 17 -28.79 -17.00 16.25
CA ALA A 17 -29.49 -18.04 17.04
C ALA A 17 -29.65 -19.35 16.27
N SER A 18 -29.72 -19.28 14.95
CA SER A 18 -29.81 -20.45 14.06
C SER A 18 -28.46 -21.11 13.83
N ASP A 19 -27.37 -20.35 13.95
CA ASP A 19 -26.02 -20.86 13.73
C ASP A 19 -25.00 -20.14 14.63
N HIS A 20 -24.64 -20.82 15.70
CA HIS A 20 -23.74 -20.27 16.72
C HIS A 20 -22.28 -20.17 16.27
N SER A 21 -21.91 -20.75 15.12
CA SER A 21 -20.59 -20.57 14.53
C SER A 21 -20.39 -19.15 13.98
N ILE A 22 -21.48 -18.46 13.64
CA ILE A 22 -21.44 -17.14 13.04
C ILE A 22 -21.53 -16.06 14.12
N THR A 23 -20.46 -15.28 14.24
CA THR A 23 -20.36 -14.11 15.11
C THR A 23 -20.54 -12.83 14.33
N VAL A 24 -21.14 -11.82 14.97
CA VAL A 24 -21.36 -10.47 14.40
C VAL A 24 -20.83 -9.43 15.39
N ARG A 25 -20.00 -8.52 14.89
CA ARG A 25 -19.45 -7.39 15.62
C ARG A 25 -19.53 -6.12 14.79
N GLY A 26 -20.41 -5.19 15.17
CA GLY A 26 -20.67 -4.00 14.37
C GLY A 26 -21.21 -4.37 12.98
N ASN A 27 -20.50 -3.98 11.95
CA ASN A 27 -20.80 -4.27 10.54
C ASN A 27 -19.96 -5.41 9.94
N GLN A 28 -19.27 -6.16 10.78
CA GLN A 28 -18.49 -7.34 10.38
C GLN A 28 -19.11 -8.61 10.93
N TRP A 29 -18.91 -9.71 10.22
CA TRP A 29 -19.28 -11.05 10.62
C TRP A 29 -18.10 -12.01 10.43
N PHE A 30 -18.11 -13.11 11.16
CA PHE A 30 -17.14 -14.19 11.02
C PHE A 30 -17.81 -15.53 11.32
N ASP A 31 -17.59 -16.49 10.44
CA ASP A 31 -18.03 -17.87 10.61
C ASP A 31 -16.83 -18.74 11.03
N HIS A 32 -16.86 -19.20 12.28
CA HIS A 32 -15.80 -20.01 12.85
C HIS A 32 -15.77 -21.45 12.30
N ALA A 33 -16.83 -21.93 11.66
CA ALA A 33 -16.85 -23.26 11.06
C ALA A 33 -16.16 -23.30 9.69
N SER A 34 -16.34 -22.27 8.87
CA SER A 34 -15.73 -22.17 7.55
C SER A 34 -14.48 -21.28 7.51
N GLU A 35 -14.13 -20.65 8.63
CA GLU A 35 -13.05 -19.65 8.77
C GLU A 35 -13.18 -18.46 7.78
N LYS A 36 -14.42 -18.10 7.44
CA LYS A 36 -14.73 -17.00 6.53
C LYS A 36 -15.41 -15.87 7.27
N GLY A 37 -15.16 -14.66 6.82
CA GLY A 37 -15.77 -13.46 7.38
C GLY A 37 -15.73 -12.30 6.42
N GLY A 38 -16.34 -11.19 6.81
CA GLY A 38 -16.37 -10.02 5.96
C GLY A 38 -17.33 -8.94 6.45
N CYS A 39 -17.71 -8.05 5.53
CA CYS A 39 -18.69 -6.98 5.75
C CYS A 39 -20.11 -7.43 5.40
N ALA A 40 -21.07 -6.51 5.45
CA ALA A 40 -22.47 -6.78 5.13
C ALA A 40 -22.68 -7.26 3.68
N ILE A 41 -21.88 -6.77 2.73
CA ILE A 41 -21.96 -7.17 1.32
C ILE A 41 -21.51 -8.62 1.18
N ASP A 42 -20.38 -8.99 1.79
CA ASP A 42 -19.87 -10.36 1.77
C ASP A 42 -20.87 -11.35 2.40
N PHE A 43 -21.56 -10.91 3.47
CA PHE A 43 -22.64 -11.68 4.09
C PHE A 43 -23.78 -11.98 3.10
N VAL A 44 -24.25 -10.95 2.39
CA VAL A 44 -25.34 -11.13 1.40
C VAL A 44 -24.89 -12.00 0.24
N GLN A 45 -23.68 -11.83 -0.25
CA GLN A 45 -23.13 -12.69 -1.31
C GLN A 45 -23.06 -14.16 -0.85
N MET A 46 -22.53 -14.41 0.36
CA MET A 46 -22.32 -15.77 0.85
C MET A 46 -23.63 -16.48 1.23
N PHE A 47 -24.53 -15.82 1.98
CA PHE A 47 -25.71 -16.46 2.54
C PHE A 47 -26.97 -16.34 1.69
N TYR A 48 -26.98 -15.41 0.71
CA TYR A 48 -28.10 -15.24 -0.21
C TYR A 48 -27.75 -15.54 -1.68
N GLY A 49 -26.49 -15.91 -1.95
CA GLY A 49 -26.04 -16.24 -3.30
C GLY A 49 -26.14 -15.09 -4.31
N LYS A 50 -26.05 -13.83 -3.82
CA LYS A 50 -26.22 -12.65 -4.67
C LYS A 50 -24.90 -12.24 -5.31
N SER A 51 -24.97 -11.67 -6.51
CA SER A 51 -23.84 -10.96 -7.10
C SER A 51 -23.50 -9.72 -6.28
N PHE A 52 -22.31 -9.15 -6.46
CA PHE A 52 -21.93 -7.92 -5.74
C PHE A 52 -22.91 -6.76 -6.00
N PRO A 53 -23.31 -6.45 -7.27
CA PRO A 53 -24.30 -5.40 -7.53
C PRO A 53 -25.66 -5.66 -6.88
N ASP A 54 -26.12 -6.91 -6.90
CA ASP A 54 -27.39 -7.30 -6.29
C ASP A 54 -27.34 -7.22 -4.78
N ALA A 55 -26.22 -7.60 -4.17
CA ALA A 55 -26.02 -7.51 -2.73
C ALA A 55 -26.04 -6.04 -2.26
N VAL A 56 -25.37 -5.15 -2.99
CA VAL A 56 -25.41 -3.72 -2.72
C VAL A 56 -26.81 -3.16 -2.90
N THR A 57 -27.49 -3.50 -3.99
CA THR A 57 -28.88 -3.10 -4.24
C THR A 57 -29.80 -3.56 -3.11
N MET A 58 -29.68 -4.82 -2.67
CA MET A 58 -30.47 -5.37 -1.57
C MET A 58 -30.22 -4.63 -0.25
N LEU A 59 -28.99 -4.22 0.02
CA LEU A 59 -28.65 -3.48 1.24
C LEU A 59 -29.11 -2.01 1.19
N LEU A 60 -29.15 -1.41 0.01
CA LEU A 60 -29.62 -0.04 -0.19
C LEU A 60 -31.15 0.05 -0.24
N ASN A 61 -31.85 -0.98 -0.68
CA ASN A 61 -33.32 -1.01 -0.78
C ASN A 61 -34.05 -0.91 0.58
N GLY A 62 -33.32 -0.97 1.69
CA GLY A 62 -33.83 -0.52 2.99
C GLY A 62 -34.03 1.00 3.09
N GLU A 63 -33.46 1.78 2.19
CA GLU A 63 -33.41 3.23 2.31
C GLU A 63 -33.92 4.06 1.13
N GLN A 64 -34.40 3.57 0.00
CA GLN A 64 -35.00 4.43 -1.04
C GLN A 64 -35.15 3.84 -2.46
N GLY A 65 -35.09 2.54 -2.67
CA GLY A 65 -35.45 1.97 -3.98
C GLY A 65 -34.53 2.32 -5.16
N GLN A 66 -33.32 2.81 -4.90
CA GLN A 66 -32.36 3.05 -5.96
C GLN A 66 -31.54 1.78 -6.21
N ALA A 67 -31.69 1.23 -7.43
CA ALA A 67 -30.81 0.16 -7.88
C ALA A 67 -29.36 0.65 -7.89
N TYR A 68 -28.47 -0.13 -7.31
CA TYR A 68 -27.04 0.13 -7.48
C TYR A 68 -26.66 -0.10 -8.94
N HIS A 69 -26.30 0.97 -9.61
CA HIS A 69 -25.62 0.91 -10.89
C HIS A 69 -24.12 0.99 -10.60
N PRO A 70 -23.33 -0.04 -10.92
CA PRO A 70 -21.88 0.08 -10.83
C PRO A 70 -21.47 1.34 -11.61
N SER A 71 -20.78 2.26 -10.94
CA SER A 71 -20.16 3.37 -11.68
C SER A 71 -19.37 2.75 -12.82
N GLU A 72 -19.57 3.24 -14.05
CA GLU A 72 -18.77 2.81 -15.20
C GLU A 72 -17.33 2.67 -14.73
N GLN A 73 -16.79 1.46 -14.87
CA GLN A 73 -15.40 1.23 -14.52
C GLN A 73 -14.61 2.33 -15.23
N ARG A 74 -14.03 3.24 -14.46
CA ARG A 74 -13.12 4.24 -15.02
C ARG A 74 -12.19 3.45 -15.92
N ARG A 75 -12.27 3.71 -17.24
CA ARG A 75 -11.31 3.11 -18.16
C ARG A 75 -9.95 3.31 -17.51
N PRO A 76 -9.15 2.26 -17.32
CA PRO A 76 -7.84 2.42 -16.73
C PRO A 76 -7.15 3.53 -17.52
N GLU A 77 -6.80 4.61 -16.83
CA GLU A 77 -6.00 5.66 -17.46
C GLU A 77 -4.78 4.98 -18.07
N PRO A 78 -4.37 5.36 -19.29
CA PRO A 78 -3.16 4.79 -19.86
C PRO A 78 -2.03 4.95 -18.83
N PRO A 79 -1.20 3.91 -18.66
CA PRO A 79 -0.14 3.96 -17.66
C PRO A 79 0.72 5.20 -17.89
N LYS A 80 0.85 6.03 -16.87
CA LYS A 80 1.71 7.21 -16.92
C LYS A 80 3.14 6.75 -17.17
N PRO A 81 3.91 7.47 -17.98
CA PRO A 81 5.31 7.12 -18.17
C PRO A 81 6.07 7.26 -16.85
N PHE A 82 7.02 6.35 -16.59
CA PHE A 82 7.94 6.51 -15.47
C PHE A 82 8.86 7.70 -15.72
N VAL A 83 8.82 8.68 -14.83
CA VAL A 83 9.65 9.90 -14.91
C VAL A 83 10.28 10.13 -13.54
N LEU A 84 11.61 10.25 -13.52
CA LEU A 84 12.34 10.61 -12.31
C LEU A 84 12.01 12.04 -11.88
N PRO A 85 11.89 12.30 -10.56
CA PRO A 85 11.80 13.66 -10.04
C PRO A 85 13.01 14.50 -10.43
N GLU A 86 12.79 15.78 -10.69
CA GLU A 86 13.87 16.71 -10.98
C GLU A 86 14.85 16.80 -9.79
N PRO A 87 16.16 16.68 -10.03
CA PRO A 87 17.14 16.82 -8.98
C PRO A 87 17.29 18.27 -8.51
N HIS A 88 17.47 18.44 -7.21
CA HIS A 88 17.86 19.73 -6.63
C HIS A 88 19.32 20.05 -6.97
N SER A 89 19.68 21.32 -6.94
CA SER A 89 21.06 21.78 -7.23
C SER A 89 22.11 21.31 -6.23
N ASP A 90 21.69 20.94 -5.01
CA ASP A 90 22.53 20.34 -3.98
C ASP A 90 21.78 19.23 -3.22
N MET A 91 22.49 18.54 -2.31
CA MET A 91 21.93 17.45 -1.53
C MET A 91 22.04 17.70 -0.01
N ARG A 92 22.04 18.93 0.42
CA ARG A 92 22.35 19.28 1.83
C ARG A 92 21.38 18.64 2.81
N ARG A 93 20.08 18.65 2.52
CA ARG A 93 19.07 18.08 3.40
C ARG A 93 19.16 16.57 3.44
N VAL A 94 19.34 15.94 2.29
CA VAL A 94 19.52 14.48 2.19
C VAL A 94 20.78 14.05 2.94
N TYR A 95 21.92 14.74 2.74
CA TYR A 95 23.14 14.44 3.52
C TYR A 95 22.92 14.61 5.01
N ALA A 96 22.30 15.72 5.45
CA ALA A 96 22.04 15.96 6.86
C ALA A 96 21.11 14.87 7.44
N TYR A 97 20.06 14.52 6.73
CA TYR A 97 19.12 13.49 7.15
C TYR A 97 19.80 12.11 7.25
N LEU A 98 20.49 11.67 6.20
CA LEU A 98 21.08 10.33 6.18
C LEU A 98 22.25 10.21 7.18
N THR A 99 23.10 11.23 7.30
CA THR A 99 24.28 11.13 8.19
C THR A 99 23.95 11.45 9.65
N LYS A 100 23.08 12.44 9.94
CA LYS A 100 22.81 12.86 11.32
C LYS A 100 21.60 12.17 11.92
N THR A 101 20.53 11.95 11.15
CA THR A 101 19.30 11.35 11.67
C THR A 101 19.30 9.83 11.53
N ARG A 102 19.87 9.32 10.42
CA ARG A 102 19.92 7.88 10.15
C ARG A 102 21.27 7.26 10.48
N CYS A 103 22.26 8.07 10.85
CA CYS A 103 23.62 7.65 11.22
C CYS A 103 24.34 6.80 10.15
N ILE A 104 24.00 7.03 8.88
CA ILE A 104 24.68 6.37 7.75
C ILE A 104 26.01 7.06 7.51
N ASP A 105 27.03 6.27 7.23
CA ASP A 105 28.36 6.81 6.93
C ASP A 105 28.31 7.75 5.73
N ARG A 106 29.03 8.89 5.85
CA ARG A 106 29.09 9.90 4.80
C ARG A 106 29.71 9.38 3.50
N GLU A 107 30.66 8.45 3.60
CA GLU A 107 31.31 7.87 2.42
C GLU A 107 30.33 7.00 1.63
N VAL A 108 29.48 6.22 2.33
CA VAL A 108 28.40 5.43 1.71
C VAL A 108 27.40 6.34 0.98
N VAL A 109 26.92 7.41 1.65
CA VAL A 109 26.04 8.38 1.01
C VAL A 109 26.69 9.01 -0.23
N SER A 110 27.96 9.38 -0.12
CA SER A 110 28.72 9.99 -1.22
C SER A 110 28.95 9.01 -2.38
N PHE A 111 29.15 7.73 -2.10
CA PHE A 111 29.27 6.70 -3.11
C PHE A 111 28.01 6.60 -3.98
N PHE A 112 26.85 6.44 -3.36
CA PHE A 112 25.57 6.35 -4.09
C PHE A 112 25.19 7.66 -4.78
N ALA A 113 25.54 8.82 -4.20
CA ALA A 113 25.33 10.11 -4.83
C ALA A 113 26.17 10.28 -6.11
N LYS A 114 27.46 9.91 -6.07
CA LYS A 114 28.37 9.94 -7.24
C LYS A 114 27.90 8.96 -8.34
N ALA A 115 27.37 7.81 -7.94
CA ALA A 115 26.78 6.82 -8.85
C ALA A 115 25.42 7.25 -9.43
N LYS A 116 24.91 8.42 -9.06
CA LYS A 116 23.56 8.92 -9.43
C LYS A 116 22.41 8.01 -9.00
N MET A 117 22.67 7.13 -8.04
CA MET A 117 21.69 6.22 -7.45
C MET A 117 20.94 6.87 -6.29
N LEU A 118 21.45 7.99 -5.77
CA LEU A 118 20.85 8.77 -4.70
C LEU A 118 20.97 10.26 -5.00
N TYR A 119 19.85 10.98 -4.88
CA TYR A 119 19.85 12.44 -5.00
C TYR A 119 18.71 13.08 -4.20
N GLU A 120 18.69 14.42 -4.12
CA GLU A 120 17.66 15.23 -3.50
C GLU A 120 16.68 15.72 -4.55
N ASP A 121 15.35 15.52 -4.37
CA ASP A 121 14.37 16.09 -5.31
C ASP A 121 14.20 17.60 -5.09
N SER A 122 13.98 18.33 -6.21
CA SER A 122 13.87 19.79 -6.20
C SER A 122 12.60 20.30 -5.53
N LYS A 123 11.52 19.52 -5.53
CA LYS A 123 10.20 19.98 -5.12
C LYS A 123 9.97 19.87 -3.60
N TYR A 124 10.35 18.75 -3.01
CA TYR A 124 10.06 18.45 -1.60
C TYR A 124 11.32 18.11 -0.79
N HIS A 125 12.49 18.15 -1.41
CA HIS A 125 13.77 17.80 -0.80
C HIS A 125 13.80 16.37 -0.21
N ASN A 126 13.08 15.45 -0.84
CA ASN A 126 13.15 14.04 -0.45
C ASN A 126 14.45 13.40 -0.94
N ALA A 127 14.93 12.40 -0.23
CA ALA A 127 15.92 11.48 -0.76
C ALA A 127 15.27 10.57 -1.80
N VAL A 128 15.84 10.53 -3.01
CA VAL A 128 15.40 9.70 -4.13
C VAL A 128 16.42 8.59 -4.34
N PHE A 129 16.01 7.35 -4.13
CA PHE A 129 16.83 6.15 -4.35
C PHE A 129 16.43 5.54 -5.69
N VAL A 130 17.36 5.45 -6.63
CA VAL A 130 17.12 5.04 -8.01
C VAL A 130 17.61 3.62 -8.24
N GLY A 131 16.75 2.79 -8.82
CA GLY A 131 17.12 1.47 -9.30
C GLY A 131 17.24 1.47 -10.82
N PHE A 132 18.30 0.85 -11.33
CA PHE A 132 18.63 0.78 -12.74
C PHE A 132 18.51 -0.64 -13.27
N ASP A 133 18.25 -0.77 -14.56
CA ASP A 133 18.36 -2.04 -15.25
C ASP A 133 19.82 -2.33 -15.68
N GLN A 134 20.02 -3.46 -16.36
CA GLN A 134 21.33 -3.89 -16.81
C GLN A 134 21.97 -2.94 -17.84
N ASP A 135 21.15 -2.15 -18.53
CA ASP A 135 21.58 -1.16 -19.53
C ASP A 135 21.86 0.21 -18.90
N GLY A 136 21.74 0.32 -17.56
CA GLY A 136 21.92 1.57 -16.84
C GLY A 136 20.77 2.55 -17.01
N ILE A 137 19.59 2.07 -17.41
CA ILE A 137 18.39 2.88 -17.54
C ILE A 137 17.61 2.84 -16.22
N ALA A 138 17.24 3.99 -15.69
CA ALA A 138 16.43 4.08 -14.48
C ALA A 138 15.04 3.47 -14.72
N ARG A 139 14.64 2.49 -13.90
CA ARG A 139 13.36 1.79 -13.98
C ARG A 139 12.54 1.90 -12.70
N HIS A 140 13.18 2.24 -11.61
CA HIS A 140 12.54 2.36 -10.31
C HIS A 140 13.08 3.56 -9.55
N ALA A 141 12.23 4.18 -8.75
CA ALA A 141 12.71 5.15 -7.78
C ALA A 141 11.80 5.16 -6.55
N HIS A 142 12.44 5.17 -5.37
CA HIS A 142 11.78 5.29 -4.07
C HIS A 142 12.13 6.65 -3.46
N LYS A 143 11.13 7.34 -2.93
CA LYS A 143 11.29 8.61 -2.22
C LYS A 143 11.18 8.44 -0.72
N ARG A 144 12.07 9.07 0.00
CA ARG A 144 12.03 9.17 1.46
C ARG A 144 12.10 10.62 1.89
N GLY A 145 11.10 11.07 2.64
CA GLY A 145 11.08 12.41 3.20
C GLY A 145 12.24 12.65 4.16
N THR A 146 12.88 13.79 4.04
CA THR A 146 13.96 14.23 4.93
C THR A 146 13.47 15.03 6.14
N TYR A 147 12.17 15.31 6.18
CA TYR A 147 11.55 16.04 7.28
C TYR A 147 11.37 15.14 8.49
N THR A 148 11.79 15.60 9.67
CA THR A 148 11.85 14.79 10.89
C THR A 148 10.70 15.04 11.88
N GLN A 149 9.83 16.00 11.58
CA GLN A 149 8.64 16.28 12.40
C GLN A 149 7.40 15.68 11.74
N GLY A 150 6.65 14.87 12.48
CA GLY A 150 5.48 14.16 11.98
C GLY A 150 5.84 12.84 11.26
N GLU A 151 4.88 12.28 10.54
CA GLU A 151 5.11 11.03 9.79
C GLU A 151 5.97 11.28 8.54
N PRO A 152 7.11 10.61 8.42
CA PRO A 152 7.98 10.80 7.27
C PRO A 152 7.34 10.21 6.01
N PHE A 153 7.31 11.00 4.95
CA PHE A 153 6.87 10.53 3.63
C PHE A 153 7.74 9.37 3.14
N LYS A 154 7.11 8.33 2.63
CA LYS A 154 7.75 7.23 1.90
C LYS A 154 6.85 6.77 0.75
N GLY A 155 7.41 6.47 -0.39
CA GLY A 155 6.64 5.96 -1.52
C GLY A 155 7.47 5.81 -2.79
N ASN A 156 7.01 4.93 -3.65
CA ASN A 156 7.60 4.76 -4.98
C ASN A 156 7.07 5.82 -5.94
N ILE A 157 7.83 6.09 -6.99
CA ILE A 157 7.38 6.92 -8.10
C ILE A 157 6.35 6.14 -8.93
N ASP A 158 5.36 6.84 -9.45
CA ASP A 158 4.33 6.25 -10.30
C ASP A 158 4.96 5.54 -11.51
N SER A 159 4.39 4.40 -11.87
CA SER A 159 4.82 3.58 -13.03
C SER A 159 6.25 3.05 -12.97
N CYS A 160 6.90 3.04 -11.81
CA CYS A 160 8.19 2.37 -11.64
C CYS A 160 8.04 0.85 -11.68
N ASP A 161 9.10 0.17 -12.15
CA ASP A 161 9.15 -1.30 -12.19
C ASP A 161 9.81 -1.84 -10.91
N PRO A 162 9.08 -2.52 -10.02
CA PRO A 162 9.62 -3.01 -8.75
C PRO A 162 10.71 -4.09 -8.90
N ARG A 163 10.84 -4.69 -10.08
CA ARG A 163 11.93 -5.66 -10.36
C ARG A 163 13.32 -5.02 -10.32
N TYR A 164 13.37 -3.70 -10.52
CA TYR A 164 14.60 -2.91 -10.52
C TYR A 164 14.67 -2.00 -9.29
N SER A 165 14.21 -2.47 -8.12
CA SER A 165 14.33 -1.71 -6.89
C SER A 165 15.80 -1.32 -6.61
N PHE A 166 15.99 -0.29 -5.76
CA PHE A 166 17.33 0.16 -5.40
C PHE A 166 18.20 -1.02 -4.95
N HIS A 167 19.36 -1.20 -5.57
CA HIS A 167 20.26 -2.31 -5.30
C HIS A 167 21.71 -1.93 -5.59
N TYR A 168 22.63 -2.64 -4.97
CA TYR A 168 24.05 -2.59 -5.25
C TYR A 168 24.53 -3.99 -5.59
N THR A 169 25.22 -4.12 -6.72
CA THR A 169 25.80 -5.39 -7.16
C THR A 169 27.23 -5.49 -6.66
N GLY A 170 27.46 -6.38 -5.71
CA GLY A 170 28.78 -6.73 -5.20
C GLY A 170 29.49 -7.80 -6.04
N GLN A 171 30.60 -8.31 -5.51
CA GLN A 171 31.41 -9.37 -6.18
C GLN A 171 31.29 -10.73 -5.48
N SER A 172 30.54 -10.83 -4.39
CA SER A 172 30.36 -12.09 -3.64
C SER A 172 29.09 -12.82 -4.08
N ASP A 173 29.03 -14.11 -3.78
CA ASP A 173 27.82 -14.95 -4.01
C ASP A 173 26.75 -14.76 -2.92
N THR A 174 27.00 -13.84 -1.98
CA THR A 174 26.07 -13.58 -0.87
C THR A 174 25.13 -12.44 -1.26
N VAL A 175 23.83 -12.67 -1.08
CA VAL A 175 22.77 -11.67 -1.27
C VAL A 175 22.25 -11.19 0.06
N TYR A 176 22.26 -9.88 0.27
CA TYR A 176 21.63 -9.21 1.41
C TYR A 176 20.32 -8.57 0.95
N VAL A 177 19.23 -8.84 1.66
CA VAL A 177 17.90 -8.28 1.33
C VAL A 177 17.44 -7.40 2.49
N PHE A 178 17.02 -6.17 2.17
CA PHE A 178 16.58 -5.18 3.13
C PHE A 178 15.13 -4.77 2.86
N GLU A 179 14.41 -4.37 3.90
CA GLU A 179 13.03 -3.92 3.79
C GLU A 179 12.90 -2.57 3.06
N ALA A 180 13.87 -1.68 3.24
CA ALA A 180 13.86 -0.35 2.63
C ALA A 180 15.23 0.05 2.06
N PRO A 181 15.27 0.90 1.01
CA PRO A 181 16.53 1.36 0.41
C PRO A 181 17.49 2.09 1.37
N ILE A 182 16.95 2.61 2.47
CA ILE A 182 17.73 3.33 3.47
C ILE A 182 18.52 2.40 4.41
N ASP A 183 18.21 1.12 4.38
CA ASP A 183 18.79 0.09 5.25
C ASP A 183 19.92 -0.68 4.53
N LEU A 184 20.11 -0.43 3.20
CA LEU A 184 21.20 -0.95 2.39
C LEU A 184 22.50 -0.25 2.77
#